data_183e3aff99cc48ab8c73c1f3509aa6fc
#
_entry.id   183e3aff99cc48ab8c73c1f3509aa6fc
#
_cell.length_a   1.000
_cell.length_b   1.000
_cell.length_c   1.000
_cell.angle_alpha   90.00
_cell.angle_beta   90.00
_cell.angle_gamma   90.00
#
_symmetry.space_group_name_H-M   'P 1'
#
loop_
_entity.id
_entity.type
_entity.pdbx_description
1 polymer ?
#
loop_
_entity_poly.entity_id
_entity_poly.type
_entity_poly.pdbx_seq_one_letter_code
_entity_poly.pdbx_strand_id
1 'polypeptide(L)'
;MGKRSVLFLFRIAMICGICAALYFGWYALENRGAVNDAEFIFAGTKNDADCAILLSEGYCVVVDTGEAQDAPHIVELLKEHEVETIDCLILTHPDQDHVGGAQELVRQFAIKQVVVPYFSGEKAVYQTLMNEIQRENIPVLMLYRSL
;
A
#
# COMPACT_ATOMS: atom_id res chain seq x y z
N MET A 1 4.00 62.66 2.26
CA MET A 1 4.82 61.42 2.52
C MET A 1 6.26 61.74 2.09
N GLY A 2 7.22 61.71 3.01
CA GLY A 2 8.59 62.09 2.70
C GLY A 2 9.30 61.01 1.88
N LYS A 3 10.28 61.40 1.04
CA LYS A 3 11.09 60.46 0.22
C LYS A 3 11.69 59.29 1.02
N ARG A 4 11.96 59.47 2.31
CA ARG A 4 12.45 58.40 3.22
C ARG A 4 11.43 57.32 3.51
N SER A 5 10.15 57.69 3.65
CA SER A 5 9.05 56.72 3.89
C SER A 5 8.76 55.86 2.67
N VAL A 6 8.85 56.44 1.48
CA VAL A 6 8.67 55.69 0.21
C VAL A 6 9.81 54.69 0.01
N LEU A 7 11.06 55.09 0.30
CA LEU A 7 12.21 54.22 0.19
C LEU A 7 12.17 53.05 1.21
N PHE A 8 11.64 53.28 2.40
CA PHE A 8 11.45 52.27 3.44
C PHE A 8 10.38 51.24 3.03
N LEU A 9 9.25 51.66 2.51
CA LEU A 9 8.19 50.79 2.00
C LEU A 9 8.69 49.96 0.81
N PHE A 10 9.46 50.54 -0.09
CA PHE A 10 10.04 49.81 -1.23
C PHE A 10 10.99 48.69 -0.78
N ARG A 11 11.81 48.95 0.27
CA ARG A 11 12.73 47.95 0.85
C ARG A 11 11.97 46.82 1.49
N ILE A 12 10.87 47.06 2.22
CA ILE A 12 10.03 46.06 2.82
C ILE A 12 9.38 45.19 1.72
N ALA A 13 8.80 45.81 0.69
CA ALA A 13 8.17 45.08 -0.42
C ALA A 13 9.17 44.17 -1.15
N MET A 14 10.43 44.66 -1.35
CA MET A 14 11.47 43.86 -1.98
C MET A 14 11.89 42.66 -1.10
N ILE A 15 12.03 42.85 0.22
CA ILE A 15 12.34 41.74 1.15
C ILE A 15 11.22 40.71 1.17
N CYS A 16 9.96 41.14 1.25
CA CYS A 16 8.81 40.25 1.18
C CYS A 16 8.76 39.47 -0.14
N GLY A 17 9.06 40.11 -1.27
CA GLY A 17 9.15 39.46 -2.58
C GLY A 17 10.25 38.39 -2.64
N ILE A 18 11.41 38.67 -2.08
CA ILE A 18 12.54 37.71 -2.00
C ILE A 18 12.16 36.55 -1.08
N CYS A 19 11.58 36.80 0.09
CA CYS A 19 11.13 35.74 1.00
C CYS A 19 10.05 34.84 0.38
N ALA A 20 9.10 35.45 -0.33
CA ALA A 20 8.08 34.69 -1.07
C ALA A 20 8.70 33.82 -2.18
N ALA A 21 9.64 34.39 -2.96
CA ALA A 21 10.33 33.63 -4.01
C ALA A 21 11.16 32.46 -3.45
N LEU A 22 11.84 32.67 -2.32
CA LEU A 22 12.59 31.60 -1.64
C LEU A 22 11.67 30.56 -1.06
N TYR A 23 10.54 30.95 -0.46
CA TYR A 23 9.55 30.02 0.06
C TYR A 23 8.92 29.18 -1.05
N PHE A 24 8.47 29.81 -2.14
CA PHE A 24 7.92 29.08 -3.29
C PHE A 24 8.98 28.23 -3.99
N GLY A 25 10.21 28.69 -4.07
CA GLY A 25 11.33 27.91 -4.62
C GLY A 25 11.63 26.68 -3.76
N TRP A 26 11.69 26.83 -2.44
CA TRP A 26 11.87 25.72 -1.51
C TRP A 26 10.68 24.75 -1.57
N TYR A 27 9.44 25.26 -1.51
CA TYR A 27 8.22 24.47 -1.64
C TYR A 27 8.16 23.68 -2.96
N ALA A 28 8.56 24.30 -4.06
CA ALA A 28 8.63 23.63 -5.37
C ALA A 28 9.76 22.59 -5.44
N LEU A 29 10.88 22.77 -4.71
CA LEU A 29 11.96 21.79 -4.63
C LEU A 29 11.56 20.59 -3.74
N GLU A 30 10.90 20.85 -2.62
CA GLU A 30 10.43 19.80 -1.72
C GLU A 30 9.33 18.94 -2.35
N ASN A 31 8.45 19.56 -3.15
CA ASN A 31 7.40 18.84 -3.89
C ASN A 31 7.85 18.34 -5.28
N ARG A 32 9.07 18.60 -5.73
CA ARG A 32 9.62 18.00 -6.97
C ARG A 32 9.95 16.53 -6.84
N GLY A 33 10.02 16.00 -5.63
CA GLY A 33 10.29 14.59 -5.35
C GLY A 33 9.07 13.70 -5.19
N ALA A 34 7.87 14.24 -5.25
CA ALA A 34 6.65 13.45 -5.27
C ALA A 34 6.32 12.96 -6.71
N VAL A 35 7.28 12.33 -7.36
CA VAL A 35 6.96 11.20 -8.20
C VAL A 35 6.61 10.13 -7.18
N ASN A 36 5.34 9.80 -7.05
CA ASN A 36 4.91 8.65 -6.29
C ASN A 36 5.58 7.45 -6.95
N ASP A 37 6.72 7.02 -6.42
CA ASP A 37 7.38 5.80 -6.85
C ASP A 37 6.49 4.64 -6.39
N ALA A 38 5.51 4.33 -7.22
CA ALA A 38 4.71 3.13 -7.05
C ALA A 38 5.43 2.00 -7.79
N GLU A 39 5.78 0.98 -7.07
CA GLU A 39 6.35 -0.24 -7.61
C GLU A 39 5.27 -1.32 -7.70
N PHE A 40 5.16 -1.95 -8.83
CA PHE A 40 4.24 -3.05 -9.06
C PHE A 40 5.03 -4.32 -9.37
N ILE A 41 4.95 -5.30 -8.48
CA ILE A 41 5.72 -6.54 -8.53
C ILE A 41 4.76 -7.69 -8.79
N PHE A 42 4.98 -8.43 -9.88
CA PHE A 42 4.37 -9.74 -10.05
C PHE A 42 5.30 -10.77 -9.42
N ALA A 43 4.86 -11.40 -8.33
CA ALA A 43 5.61 -12.49 -7.72
C ALA A 43 5.61 -13.68 -8.69
N GLY A 44 6.79 -14.19 -8.99
CA GLY A 44 6.97 -15.36 -9.84
C GLY A 44 6.49 -16.62 -9.13
N THR A 45 5.18 -16.88 -9.18
CA THR A 45 4.51 -18.05 -8.60
C THR A 45 4.65 -19.28 -9.49
N LYS A 46 4.40 -20.45 -8.93
CA LYS A 46 4.39 -21.73 -9.67
C LYS A 46 2.97 -22.04 -10.14
N ASN A 47 2.86 -22.85 -11.20
CA ASN A 47 1.60 -23.45 -11.65
C ASN A 47 0.49 -22.43 -12.01
N ASP A 48 0.83 -21.32 -12.67
CA ASP A 48 -0.11 -20.26 -13.07
C ASP A 48 -0.93 -19.65 -11.90
N ALA A 49 -0.39 -19.74 -10.68
CA ALA A 49 -0.97 -19.09 -9.51
C ALA A 49 -0.73 -17.57 -9.55
N ASP A 50 -1.60 -16.80 -8.90
CA ASP A 50 -1.55 -15.35 -8.95
C ASP A 50 -1.03 -14.73 -7.65
N CYS A 51 -0.09 -13.79 -7.76
CA CYS A 51 0.29 -12.87 -6.67
C CYS A 51 0.88 -11.59 -7.24
N ALA A 52 0.32 -10.46 -6.85
CA ALA A 52 0.85 -9.15 -7.19
C ALA A 52 1.00 -8.29 -5.93
N ILE A 53 2.09 -7.52 -5.87
CA ILE A 53 2.41 -6.62 -4.76
C ILE A 53 2.50 -5.21 -5.33
N LEU A 54 1.82 -4.26 -4.70
CA LEU A 54 1.91 -2.85 -4.98
C LEU A 54 2.51 -2.13 -3.77
N LEU A 55 3.63 -1.47 -3.98
CA LEU A 55 4.32 -0.66 -2.98
C LEU A 55 4.25 0.81 -3.40
N SER A 56 3.87 1.70 -2.49
CA SER A 56 3.85 3.14 -2.74
C SER A 56 3.91 3.92 -1.44
N GLU A 57 4.87 4.82 -1.28
CA GLU A 57 5.00 5.73 -0.14
C GLU A 57 4.87 5.05 1.25
N GLY A 58 5.41 3.85 1.38
CA GLY A 58 5.34 3.06 2.62
C GLY A 58 4.02 2.29 2.81
N TYR A 59 3.13 2.31 1.83
CA TYR A 59 1.94 1.44 1.76
C TYR A 59 2.25 0.18 0.97
N CYS A 60 1.73 -0.94 1.47
CA CYS A 60 1.84 -2.24 0.82
C CYS A 60 0.44 -2.84 0.61
N VAL A 61 0.13 -3.14 -0.65
CA VAL A 61 -1.07 -3.90 -1.02
C VAL A 61 -0.64 -5.20 -1.67
N VAL A 62 -1.18 -6.32 -1.20
CA VAL A 62 -0.96 -7.64 -1.80
C VAL A 62 -2.28 -8.13 -2.39
N VAL A 63 -2.24 -8.55 -3.66
CA VAL A 63 -3.40 -9.10 -4.38
C VAL A 63 -3.12 -10.56 -4.68
N ASP A 64 -3.89 -11.45 -4.09
CA ASP A 64 -3.71 -12.89 -4.07
C ASP A 64 -2.34 -13.34 -3.52
N THR A 65 -2.15 -14.61 -3.30
CA THR A 65 -0.97 -15.10 -2.57
C THR A 65 -0.42 -16.41 -3.12
N GLY A 66 -0.84 -16.76 -4.33
CA GLY A 66 -0.44 -18.02 -4.93
C GLY A 66 -0.85 -19.25 -4.13
N GLU A 67 -0.22 -20.35 -4.42
CA GLU A 67 -0.33 -21.58 -3.65
C GLU A 67 0.49 -21.54 -2.35
N ALA A 68 0.24 -22.45 -1.42
CA ALA A 68 0.98 -22.53 -0.16
C ALA A 68 2.49 -22.70 -0.35
N GLN A 69 2.93 -23.31 -1.44
CA GLN A 69 4.35 -23.49 -1.77
C GLN A 69 5.01 -22.20 -2.29
N ASP A 70 4.24 -21.18 -2.69
CA ASP A 70 4.76 -19.90 -3.15
C ASP A 70 4.96 -18.92 -1.98
N ALA A 71 4.32 -19.17 -0.84
CA ALA A 71 4.37 -18.29 0.32
C ALA A 71 5.79 -17.93 0.79
N PRO A 72 6.77 -18.86 0.87
CA PRO A 72 8.13 -18.50 1.28
C PRO A 72 8.78 -17.45 0.36
N HIS A 73 8.56 -17.56 -0.95
CA HIS A 73 9.08 -16.60 -1.93
C HIS A 73 8.40 -15.24 -1.81
N ILE A 74 7.08 -15.21 -1.62
CA ILE A 74 6.33 -13.95 -1.43
C ILE A 74 6.78 -13.28 -0.13
N VAL A 75 6.97 -14.03 0.96
CA VAL A 75 7.50 -13.52 2.23
C VAL A 75 8.89 -12.93 2.06
N GLU A 76 9.78 -13.59 1.30
CA GLU A 76 11.11 -13.10 1.00
C GLU A 76 11.06 -11.78 0.22
N LEU A 77 10.27 -11.70 -0.85
CA LEU A 77 10.05 -10.47 -1.62
C LEU A 77 9.57 -9.31 -0.75
N LEU A 78 8.58 -9.53 0.10
CA LEU A 78 8.08 -8.50 1.00
C LEU A 78 9.17 -8.03 1.99
N LYS A 79 10.00 -8.94 2.50
CA LYS A 79 11.11 -8.61 3.40
C LYS A 79 12.25 -7.89 2.69
N GLU A 80 12.57 -8.23 1.45
CA GLU A 80 13.55 -7.52 0.62
C GLU A 80 13.17 -6.05 0.38
N HIS A 81 11.86 -5.76 0.32
CA HIS A 81 11.31 -4.41 0.21
C HIS A 81 11.00 -3.77 1.57
N GLU A 82 11.55 -4.31 2.66
CA GLU A 82 11.41 -3.77 4.02
C GLU A 82 9.96 -3.63 4.50
N VAL A 83 9.04 -4.45 3.96
CA VAL A 83 7.64 -4.46 4.36
C VAL A 83 7.50 -5.11 5.74
N GLU A 84 7.02 -4.35 6.72
CA GLU A 84 6.63 -4.85 8.04
C GLU A 84 5.11 -5.02 8.17
N THR A 85 4.36 -4.25 7.41
CA THR A 85 2.90 -4.21 7.47
C THR A 85 2.30 -4.27 6.06
N ILE A 86 1.35 -5.16 5.86
CA ILE A 86 0.49 -5.20 4.68
C ILE A 86 -0.75 -4.37 4.98
N ASP A 87 -0.90 -3.22 4.31
CA ASP A 87 -2.04 -2.32 4.51
C ASP A 87 -3.34 -2.92 4.02
N CYS A 88 -3.28 -3.66 2.92
CA CYS A 88 -4.45 -4.35 2.37
C CYS A 88 -4.05 -5.66 1.70
N LEU A 89 -4.64 -6.77 2.17
CA LEU A 89 -4.57 -8.06 1.51
C LEU A 89 -5.89 -8.29 0.76
N ILE A 90 -5.83 -8.30 -0.57
CA ILE A 90 -6.99 -8.52 -1.45
C ILE A 90 -6.96 -9.97 -1.94
N LEU A 91 -7.99 -10.74 -1.64
CA LEU A 91 -8.14 -12.11 -2.11
C LEU A 91 -9.27 -12.12 -3.13
N THR A 92 -8.94 -12.34 -4.41
CA THR A 92 -9.90 -12.19 -5.50
C THR A 92 -10.81 -13.41 -5.66
N HIS A 93 -10.30 -14.60 -5.32
CA HIS A 93 -11.00 -15.87 -5.45
C HIS A 93 -10.67 -16.81 -4.28
N PRO A 94 -11.60 -17.69 -3.83
CA PRO A 94 -11.35 -18.57 -2.69
C PRO A 94 -10.58 -19.85 -3.05
N ASP A 95 -9.97 -19.93 -4.23
CA ASP A 95 -9.23 -21.10 -4.70
C ASP A 95 -7.80 -21.13 -4.18
N GLN A 96 -7.22 -22.31 -4.12
CA GLN A 96 -5.93 -22.55 -3.51
C GLN A 96 -4.80 -21.79 -4.21
N ASP A 97 -4.88 -21.60 -5.50
CA ASP A 97 -3.94 -20.85 -6.34
C ASP A 97 -4.00 -19.32 -6.12
N HIS A 98 -5.02 -18.85 -5.40
CA HIS A 98 -5.17 -17.43 -5.00
C HIS A 98 -4.95 -17.21 -3.50
N VAL A 99 -5.44 -18.11 -2.64
CA VAL A 99 -5.41 -17.91 -1.18
C VAL A 99 -4.44 -18.84 -0.45
N GLY A 100 -3.75 -19.72 -1.17
CA GLY A 100 -2.94 -20.77 -0.55
C GLY A 100 -1.80 -20.26 0.31
N GLY A 101 -1.16 -19.17 -0.08
CA GLY A 101 -0.07 -18.53 0.67
C GLY A 101 -0.53 -17.60 1.78
N ALA A 102 -1.82 -17.20 1.82
CA ALA A 102 -2.30 -16.14 2.70
C ALA A 102 -2.12 -16.44 4.19
N GLN A 103 -2.24 -17.71 4.61
CA GLN A 103 -2.01 -18.07 6.00
C GLN A 103 -0.60 -17.75 6.48
N GLU A 104 0.40 -17.95 5.63
CA GLU A 104 1.79 -17.64 5.98
C GLU A 104 1.99 -16.13 6.08
N LEU A 105 1.38 -15.34 5.19
CA LEU A 105 1.42 -13.89 5.28
C LEU A 105 0.78 -13.38 6.57
N VAL A 106 -0.38 -13.93 6.96
CA VAL A 106 -1.07 -13.59 8.23
C VAL A 106 -0.18 -13.86 9.46
N ARG A 107 0.70 -14.88 9.40
CA ARG A 107 1.61 -15.21 10.50
C ARG A 107 2.88 -14.35 10.53
N GLN A 108 3.34 -13.89 9.37
CA GLN A 108 4.63 -13.22 9.22
C GLN A 108 4.53 -11.69 9.27
N PHE A 109 3.38 -11.12 8.92
CA PHE A 109 3.19 -9.69 8.78
C PHE A 109 1.99 -9.18 9.58
N ALA A 110 2.06 -7.94 10.05
CA ALA A 110 0.88 -7.22 10.49
C ALA A 110 0.00 -6.91 9.27
N ILE A 111 -1.28 -7.29 9.29
CA ILE A 111 -2.24 -7.01 8.21
C ILE A 111 -3.31 -6.07 8.74
N LYS A 112 -3.47 -4.88 8.12
CA LYS A 112 -4.45 -3.88 8.57
C LYS A 112 -5.86 -4.20 8.11
N GLN A 113 -6.02 -4.76 6.91
CA GLN A 113 -7.32 -5.12 6.34
C GLN A 113 -7.20 -6.25 5.34
N VAL A 114 -8.21 -7.12 5.33
CA VAL A 114 -8.40 -8.12 4.27
C VAL A 114 -9.65 -7.75 3.47
N VAL A 115 -9.56 -7.80 2.15
CA VAL A 115 -10.68 -7.58 1.24
C VAL A 115 -10.98 -8.87 0.50
N VAL A 116 -12.23 -9.31 0.54
CA VAL A 116 -12.69 -10.54 -0.12
C VAL A 116 -14.01 -10.32 -0.86
N PRO A 117 -14.27 -10.97 -1.99
CA PRO A 117 -15.60 -11.01 -2.56
C PRO A 117 -16.52 -11.87 -1.67
N TYR A 118 -17.82 -11.60 -1.73
CA TYR A 118 -18.78 -12.50 -1.13
C TYR A 118 -18.70 -13.88 -1.80
N PHE A 119 -18.49 -14.91 -0.97
CA PHE A 119 -18.42 -16.28 -1.42
C PHE A 119 -19.25 -17.16 -0.50
N SER A 120 -20.18 -17.93 -1.09
CA SER A 120 -21.09 -18.83 -0.36
C SER A 120 -20.65 -20.30 -0.37
N GLY A 121 -19.47 -20.59 -0.95
CA GLY A 121 -18.99 -21.96 -1.10
C GLY A 121 -18.22 -22.48 0.11
N GLU A 122 -18.06 -23.81 0.16
CA GLU A 122 -17.36 -24.51 1.24
C GLU A 122 -15.96 -24.98 0.79
N LYS A 123 -15.03 -24.02 0.57
CA LYS A 123 -13.63 -24.39 0.28
C LYS A 123 -12.84 -24.43 1.59
N ALA A 124 -12.32 -25.59 1.94
CA ALA A 124 -11.64 -25.82 3.22
C ALA A 124 -10.44 -24.87 3.44
N VAL A 125 -9.65 -24.60 2.40
CA VAL A 125 -8.52 -23.65 2.47
C VAL A 125 -8.99 -22.24 2.84
N TYR A 126 -10.07 -21.78 2.20
CA TYR A 126 -10.64 -20.45 2.47
C TYR A 126 -11.25 -20.38 3.87
N GLN A 127 -11.99 -21.38 4.30
CA GLN A 127 -12.57 -21.42 5.65
C GLN A 127 -11.50 -21.42 6.73
N THR A 128 -10.42 -22.18 6.53
CA THR A 128 -9.28 -22.22 7.47
C THR A 128 -8.62 -20.84 7.57
N LEU A 129 -8.39 -20.19 6.44
CA LEU A 129 -7.84 -18.84 6.37
C LEU A 129 -8.74 -17.81 7.08
N MET A 130 -10.07 -17.84 6.80
CA MET A 130 -11.02 -16.91 7.42
C MET A 130 -11.10 -17.07 8.94
N ASN A 131 -11.00 -18.30 9.44
CA ASN A 131 -10.93 -18.58 10.89
C ASN A 131 -9.63 -18.01 11.51
N GLU A 132 -8.51 -18.07 10.80
CA GLU A 132 -7.23 -17.49 11.26
C GLU A 132 -7.29 -15.96 11.26
N ILE A 133 -7.80 -15.34 10.20
CA ILE A 133 -8.02 -13.88 10.11
C ILE A 133 -8.92 -13.40 11.26
N GLN A 134 -9.99 -14.14 11.56
CA GLN A 134 -10.88 -13.81 12.68
C GLN A 134 -10.17 -13.95 14.03
N ARG A 135 -9.36 -14.98 14.23
CA ARG A 135 -8.61 -15.20 15.47
C ARG A 135 -7.59 -14.09 15.73
N GLU A 136 -6.94 -13.61 14.68
CA GLU A 136 -5.99 -12.49 14.74
C GLU A 136 -6.69 -11.12 14.78
N ASN A 137 -8.03 -11.07 14.79
CA ASN A 137 -8.86 -9.86 14.80
C ASN A 137 -8.56 -8.90 13.63
N ILE A 138 -8.19 -9.44 12.47
CA ILE A 138 -7.93 -8.64 11.28
C ILE A 138 -9.27 -8.20 10.67
N PRO A 139 -9.47 -6.90 10.40
CA PRO A 139 -10.69 -6.40 9.75
C PRO A 139 -10.89 -6.99 8.36
N VAL A 140 -12.11 -7.43 8.07
CA VAL A 140 -12.48 -7.99 6.76
C VAL A 140 -13.54 -7.10 6.10
N LEU A 141 -13.23 -6.61 4.90
CA LEU A 141 -14.19 -5.96 4.01
C LEU A 141 -14.70 -6.96 2.98
N MET A 142 -15.99 -7.29 3.07
CA MET A 142 -16.63 -8.20 2.12
C MET A 142 -17.32 -7.41 1.02
N LEU A 143 -16.94 -7.65 -0.24
CA LEU A 143 -17.50 -7.00 -1.40
C LEU A 143 -18.70 -7.79 -1.94
N TYR A 144 -19.85 -7.16 -1.96
CA TYR A 144 -21.06 -7.70 -2.56
C TYR A 144 -21.27 -7.17 -3.96
N ARG A 145 -21.62 -8.02 -4.90
CA ARG A 145 -22.07 -7.57 -6.22
C ARG A 145 -23.46 -6.95 -6.05
N SER A 146 -23.60 -5.64 -6.31
CA SER A 146 -24.92 -5.03 -6.53
C SER A 146 -25.48 -5.57 -7.85
N LEU A 147 -26.61 -6.22 -7.80
CA LEU A 147 -27.39 -6.60 -8.97
C LEU A 147 -28.05 -5.37 -9.61
#